data_6b68dc761acade60a05ce34518aeb8fb
#
_entry.id   6b68dc761acade60a05ce34518aeb8fb
#
_cell.length_a   1.000
_cell.length_b   1.000
_cell.length_c   1.000
_cell.angle_alpha   90.00
_cell.angle_beta   90.00
_cell.angle_gamma   90.00
#
_symmetry.space_group_name_H-M   'P 1'
#
loop_
_entity.id
_entity.type
_entity.pdbx_description
1 polymer ?
#
loop_
_entity_poly.entity_id
_entity_poly.type
_entity_poly.pdbx_seq_one_letter_code
_entity_poly.pdbx_strand_id
1 'polypeptide(L)'
;IIWYIVSAILFFLPSALIFAEYGAAFKGIKGGIFSWLEGSTNEKVAFIGTFIWLSAWVVWLVSSTQFFLVSVSTAMFGHDTTQSWYLGPLTSTQLLGILEVVFLAIVTFCAAKGIDKIKAINNIGGIFTLAIAIGFTVVSLLVFILNRGQLAEPVTAQNLVHSPNPSFQSPIAVISFIVYALFAY
;
A
#
# COMPACT_ATOMS: atom_id res chain seq x y z
N ILE A 1 14.17 9.98 2.36
CA ILE A 1 13.91 9.35 3.68
C ILE A 1 13.13 10.31 4.58
N ILE A 2 13.52 11.59 4.66
CA ILE A 2 12.89 12.56 5.56
C ILE A 2 11.37 12.70 5.33
N TRP A 3 10.92 12.63 4.07
CA TRP A 3 9.51 12.75 3.72
C TRP A 3 8.65 11.61 4.26
N TYR A 4 9.20 10.38 4.38
CA TYR A 4 8.50 9.28 5.06
C TYR A 4 8.34 9.57 6.54
N ILE A 5 9.38 10.08 7.21
CA ILE A 5 9.33 10.43 8.63
C ILE A 5 8.30 11.55 8.85
N VAL A 6 8.34 12.58 8.01
CA VAL A 6 7.38 13.70 8.07
C VAL A 6 5.95 13.20 7.86
N SER A 7 5.73 12.35 6.86
CA SER A 7 4.41 11.74 6.59
C SER A 7 3.95 10.86 7.75
N ALA A 8 4.86 10.09 8.36
CA ALA A 8 4.54 9.27 9.53
C ALA A 8 4.07 10.12 10.72
N ILE A 9 4.77 11.21 11.00
CA ILE A 9 4.46 12.07 12.16
C ILE A 9 3.21 12.93 11.91
N LEU A 10 3.10 13.54 10.72
CA LEU A 10 2.04 14.52 10.44
C LEU A 10 0.74 13.88 9.97
N PHE A 11 0.80 12.68 9.40
CA PHE A 11 -0.38 12.03 8.81
C PHE A 11 -0.68 10.68 9.47
N PHE A 12 0.26 9.74 9.44
CA PHE A 12 0.00 8.38 9.93
C PHE A 12 -0.34 8.35 11.42
N LEU A 13 0.47 8.96 12.26
CA LEU A 13 0.26 8.95 13.71
C LEU A 13 -1.08 9.62 14.11
N PRO A 14 -1.42 10.83 13.64
CA PRO A 14 -2.73 11.41 13.92
C PRO A 14 -3.89 10.56 13.38
N SER A 15 -3.77 10.03 12.15
CA SER A 15 -4.80 9.17 11.57
C SER A 15 -5.02 7.90 12.39
N ALA A 16 -3.93 7.24 12.81
CA ALA A 16 -4.00 6.04 13.63
C ALA A 16 -4.68 6.31 14.98
N LEU A 17 -4.39 7.44 15.62
CA LEU A 17 -5.03 7.84 16.87
C LEU A 17 -6.53 8.13 16.66
N ILE A 18 -6.89 8.83 15.59
CA ILE A 18 -8.29 9.09 15.24
C ILE A 18 -9.05 7.78 14.99
N PHE A 19 -8.49 6.87 14.21
CA PHE A 19 -9.11 5.55 13.97
C PHE A 19 -9.22 4.71 15.24
N ALA A 20 -8.24 4.76 16.12
CA ALA A 20 -8.30 4.08 17.41
C ALA A 20 -9.41 4.64 18.30
N GLU A 21 -9.56 5.96 18.35
CA GLU A 21 -10.61 6.64 19.10
C GLU A 21 -12.00 6.31 18.54
N TYR A 22 -12.20 6.38 17.21
CA TYR A 22 -13.44 5.96 16.58
C TYR A 22 -13.75 4.48 16.83
N GLY A 23 -12.76 3.61 16.72
CA GLY A 23 -12.93 2.19 17.01
C GLY A 23 -13.35 1.91 18.46
N ALA A 24 -12.89 2.72 19.40
CA ALA A 24 -13.27 2.64 20.81
C ALA A 24 -14.65 3.24 21.05
N ALA A 25 -14.94 4.42 20.52
CA ALA A 25 -16.20 5.17 20.72
C ALA A 25 -17.40 4.45 20.09
N PHE A 26 -17.22 3.86 18.91
CA PHE A 26 -18.27 3.18 18.15
C PHE A 26 -18.19 1.65 18.24
N LYS A 27 -17.65 1.14 19.33
CA LYS A 27 -17.54 -0.31 19.58
C LYS A 27 -18.90 -0.97 19.54
N GLY A 28 -19.07 -1.93 18.62
CA GLY A 28 -20.32 -2.68 18.46
C GLY A 28 -21.31 -2.08 17.45
N ILE A 29 -21.06 -0.89 16.91
CA ILE A 29 -21.85 -0.34 15.82
C ILE A 29 -21.34 -0.91 14.50
N LYS A 30 -22.24 -1.51 13.72
CA LYS A 30 -21.95 -2.02 12.39
C LYS A 30 -22.07 -0.91 11.38
N GLY A 31 -21.15 -0.83 10.40
CA GLY A 31 -21.19 0.20 9.34
C GLY A 31 -19.83 0.83 9.05
N GLY A 32 -18.81 0.55 9.89
CA GLY A 32 -17.45 1.02 9.66
C GLY A 32 -17.35 2.54 9.56
N ILE A 33 -16.60 3.03 8.58
CA ILE A 33 -16.32 4.46 8.37
C ILE A 33 -17.61 5.29 8.19
N PHE A 34 -18.64 4.74 7.53
CA PHE A 34 -19.92 5.44 7.40
C PHE A 34 -20.50 5.79 8.76
N SER A 35 -20.65 4.81 9.64
CA SER A 35 -21.23 5.03 10.97
C SER A 35 -20.38 5.93 11.87
N TRP A 36 -19.05 5.90 11.69
CA TRP A 36 -18.15 6.80 12.40
C TRP A 36 -18.34 8.25 11.97
N LEU A 37 -18.42 8.49 10.65
CA LEU A 37 -18.66 9.81 10.10
C LEU A 37 -20.07 10.31 10.40
N GLU A 38 -21.10 9.44 10.35
CA GLU A 38 -22.47 9.79 10.68
C GLU A 38 -22.61 10.22 12.13
N GLY A 39 -22.05 9.44 13.06
CA GLY A 39 -22.09 9.73 14.49
C GLY A 39 -21.27 10.96 14.91
N SER A 40 -20.27 11.36 14.11
CA SER A 40 -19.46 12.54 14.40
C SER A 40 -19.86 13.80 13.64
N THR A 41 -20.66 13.67 12.57
CA THR A 41 -21.08 14.79 11.72
C THR A 41 -22.56 14.74 11.38
N ASN A 42 -22.91 14.22 10.22
CA ASN A 42 -24.28 13.98 9.75
C ASN A 42 -24.29 12.99 8.58
N GLU A 43 -25.47 12.46 8.26
CA GLU A 43 -25.68 11.46 7.22
C GLU A 43 -25.14 11.88 5.84
N LYS A 44 -25.31 13.14 5.44
CA LYS A 44 -24.84 13.63 4.11
C LYS A 44 -23.31 13.62 4.02
N VAL A 45 -22.64 14.10 5.06
CA VAL A 45 -21.18 14.10 5.13
C VAL A 45 -20.66 12.68 5.21
N ALA A 46 -21.31 11.81 5.97
CA ALA A 46 -20.99 10.39 6.06
C ALA A 46 -21.07 9.70 4.70
N PHE A 47 -22.15 9.96 3.95
CA PHE A 47 -22.31 9.39 2.61
C PHE A 47 -21.20 9.85 1.65
N ILE A 48 -20.96 11.16 1.57
CA ILE A 48 -19.94 11.73 0.67
C ILE A 48 -18.55 11.22 1.06
N GLY A 49 -18.20 11.27 2.34
CA GLY A 49 -16.90 10.82 2.84
C GLY A 49 -16.65 9.34 2.58
N THR A 50 -17.65 8.49 2.83
CA THR A 50 -17.56 7.06 2.57
C THR A 50 -17.47 6.76 1.07
N PHE A 51 -18.18 7.50 0.24
CA PHE A 51 -18.13 7.35 -1.21
C PHE A 51 -16.74 7.71 -1.77
N ILE A 52 -16.18 8.84 -1.32
CA ILE A 52 -14.81 9.24 -1.71
C ILE A 52 -13.78 8.19 -1.25
N TRP A 53 -13.90 7.75 0.00
CA TRP A 53 -13.01 6.73 0.55
C TRP A 53 -13.09 5.41 -0.22
N LEU A 54 -14.30 4.92 -0.50
CA LEU A 54 -14.52 3.71 -1.30
C LEU A 54 -13.93 3.86 -2.71
N SER A 55 -14.14 5.01 -3.36
CA SER A 55 -13.62 5.28 -4.69
C SER A 55 -12.09 5.24 -4.72
N ALA A 56 -11.44 5.83 -3.72
CA ALA A 56 -9.99 5.78 -3.57
C ALA A 56 -9.49 4.34 -3.39
N TRP A 57 -10.19 3.52 -2.60
CA TRP A 57 -9.85 2.12 -2.41
C TRP A 57 -9.99 1.27 -3.67
N VAL A 58 -11.00 1.53 -4.50
CA VAL A 58 -11.15 0.83 -5.80
C VAL A 58 -9.93 1.08 -6.69
N VAL A 59 -9.51 2.35 -6.82
CA VAL A 59 -8.31 2.70 -7.59
C VAL A 59 -7.07 2.04 -7.01
N TRP A 60 -6.92 2.05 -5.68
CA TRP A 60 -5.77 1.44 -5.01
C TRP A 60 -5.73 -0.09 -5.20
N LEU A 61 -6.87 -0.78 -5.14
CA LEU A 61 -6.95 -2.22 -5.35
C LEU A 61 -6.49 -2.63 -6.75
N VAL A 62 -6.91 -1.90 -7.79
CA VAL A 62 -6.44 -2.14 -9.16
C VAL A 62 -4.93 -1.99 -9.24
N SER A 63 -4.39 -0.87 -8.73
CA SER A 63 -2.94 -0.64 -8.73
C SER A 63 -2.16 -1.71 -7.95
N SER A 64 -2.68 -2.13 -6.80
CA SER A 64 -2.04 -3.15 -5.96
C SER A 64 -2.01 -4.52 -6.63
N THR A 65 -3.06 -4.89 -7.37
CA THR A 65 -3.11 -6.15 -8.13
C THR A 65 -2.07 -6.14 -9.25
N GLN A 66 -1.91 -5.02 -9.95
CA GLN A 66 -0.87 -4.86 -10.96
C GLN A 66 0.53 -4.99 -10.37
N PHE A 67 0.81 -4.35 -9.23
CA PHE A 67 2.09 -4.52 -8.51
C PHE A 67 2.36 -5.98 -8.12
N PHE A 68 1.33 -6.69 -7.69
CA PHE A 68 1.45 -8.12 -7.39
C PHE A 68 1.85 -8.92 -8.64
N LEU A 69 1.22 -8.71 -9.78
CA LEU A 69 1.53 -9.42 -11.03
C LEU A 69 2.94 -9.09 -11.53
N VAL A 70 3.37 -7.84 -11.47
CA VAL A 70 4.75 -7.42 -11.79
C VAL A 70 5.75 -8.11 -10.86
N SER A 71 5.45 -8.17 -9.56
CA SER A 71 6.32 -8.84 -8.58
C SER A 71 6.45 -10.34 -8.84
N VAL A 72 5.34 -11.01 -9.16
CA VAL A 72 5.35 -12.43 -9.54
C VAL A 72 6.16 -12.64 -10.82
N SER A 73 5.95 -11.82 -11.85
CA SER A 73 6.70 -11.86 -13.09
C SER A 73 8.21 -11.72 -12.83
N THR A 74 8.58 -10.71 -12.06
CA THR A 74 9.99 -10.46 -11.72
C THR A 74 10.60 -11.61 -10.90
N ALA A 75 9.84 -12.19 -9.99
CA ALA A 75 10.31 -13.34 -9.20
C ALA A 75 10.53 -14.60 -10.07
N MET A 76 9.68 -14.81 -11.07
CA MET A 76 9.77 -15.99 -11.96
C MET A 76 10.81 -15.84 -13.07
N PHE A 77 10.94 -14.65 -13.66
CA PHE A 77 11.74 -14.42 -14.86
C PHE A 77 12.94 -13.52 -14.64
N GLY A 78 13.12 -12.98 -13.44
CA GLY A 78 14.22 -12.05 -13.12
C GLY A 78 14.01 -10.62 -13.63
N HIS A 79 12.94 -10.36 -14.38
CA HIS A 79 12.56 -9.04 -14.90
C HIS A 79 11.06 -8.96 -15.14
N ASP A 80 10.55 -7.75 -15.28
CA ASP A 80 9.13 -7.54 -15.58
C ASP A 80 8.83 -7.92 -17.03
N THR A 81 8.03 -8.97 -17.22
CA THR A 81 7.54 -9.44 -18.53
C THR A 81 6.08 -9.06 -18.77
N THR A 82 5.44 -8.34 -17.87
CA THR A 82 3.98 -8.09 -17.94
C THR A 82 3.53 -7.32 -19.19
N GLN A 83 4.48 -6.70 -19.92
CA GLN A 83 4.17 -5.93 -21.13
C GLN A 83 4.87 -6.45 -22.40
N SER A 84 5.50 -7.62 -22.35
CA SER A 84 6.43 -8.06 -23.40
C SER A 84 5.97 -9.26 -24.24
N TRP A 85 4.82 -9.86 -23.96
CA TRP A 85 4.35 -11.06 -24.64
C TRP A 85 2.92 -10.95 -25.14
N TYR A 86 2.55 -11.86 -26.05
CA TYR A 86 1.22 -11.96 -26.66
C TYR A 86 0.69 -13.37 -26.51
N LEU A 87 -0.61 -13.50 -26.29
CA LEU A 87 -1.31 -14.78 -26.31
C LEU A 87 -2.45 -14.71 -27.34
N GLY A 88 -2.19 -15.20 -28.55
CA GLY A 88 -3.10 -15.04 -29.66
C GLY A 88 -3.32 -13.57 -30.03
N PRO A 89 -4.58 -13.09 -30.10
CA PRO A 89 -4.86 -11.69 -30.39
C PRO A 89 -4.70 -10.73 -29.20
N LEU A 90 -4.48 -11.28 -27.99
CA LEU A 90 -4.41 -10.49 -26.76
C LEU A 90 -2.97 -10.13 -26.43
N THR A 91 -2.76 -8.86 -26.07
CA THR A 91 -1.50 -8.42 -25.47
C THR A 91 -1.41 -8.89 -24.02
N SER A 92 -0.18 -9.02 -23.50
CA SER A 92 0.05 -9.35 -22.09
C SER A 92 -0.73 -8.41 -21.15
N THR A 93 -0.73 -7.11 -21.43
CA THR A 93 -1.47 -6.12 -20.63
C THR A 93 -2.99 -6.38 -20.59
N GLN A 94 -3.57 -6.76 -21.74
CA GLN A 94 -5.01 -7.08 -21.81
C GLN A 94 -5.34 -8.36 -21.04
N LEU A 95 -4.52 -9.39 -21.19
CA LEU A 95 -4.73 -10.66 -20.47
C LEU A 95 -4.56 -10.47 -18.96
N LEU A 96 -3.55 -9.73 -18.55
CA LEU A 96 -3.33 -9.41 -17.13
C LEU A 96 -4.46 -8.57 -16.56
N GLY A 97 -5.00 -7.61 -17.31
CA GLY A 97 -6.19 -6.85 -16.92
C GLY A 97 -7.41 -7.76 -16.70
N ILE A 98 -7.62 -8.76 -17.55
CA ILE A 98 -8.68 -9.76 -17.36
C ILE A 98 -8.42 -10.58 -16.07
N LEU A 99 -7.19 -11.02 -15.86
CA LEU A 99 -6.82 -11.75 -14.64
C LEU A 99 -7.00 -10.90 -13.36
N GLU A 100 -6.70 -9.61 -13.43
CA GLU A 100 -6.97 -8.67 -12.34
C GLU A 100 -8.46 -8.59 -11.98
N VAL A 101 -9.31 -8.43 -12.97
CA VAL A 101 -10.77 -8.41 -12.78
C VAL A 101 -11.26 -9.72 -12.14
N VAL A 102 -10.80 -10.86 -12.65
CA VAL A 102 -11.15 -12.17 -12.08
C VAL A 102 -10.66 -12.32 -10.65
N PHE A 103 -9.42 -11.91 -10.38
CA PHE A 103 -8.84 -11.96 -9.04
C PHE A 103 -9.62 -11.07 -8.06
N LEU A 104 -9.91 -9.83 -8.44
CA LEU A 104 -10.72 -8.92 -7.61
C LEU A 104 -12.14 -9.45 -7.37
N ALA A 105 -12.76 -10.06 -8.38
CA ALA A 105 -14.07 -10.69 -8.22
C ALA A 105 -14.03 -11.84 -7.20
N ILE A 106 -13.01 -12.69 -7.27
CA ILE A 106 -12.81 -13.78 -6.29
C ILE A 106 -12.60 -13.23 -4.87
N VAL A 107 -11.71 -12.25 -4.72
CA VAL A 107 -11.44 -11.63 -3.40
C VAL A 107 -12.70 -10.98 -2.84
N THR A 108 -13.44 -10.25 -3.67
CA THR A 108 -14.70 -9.61 -3.26
C THR A 108 -15.75 -10.65 -2.85
N PHE A 109 -15.89 -11.74 -3.61
CA PHE A 109 -16.80 -12.83 -3.28
C PHE A 109 -16.41 -13.51 -1.96
N CYS A 110 -15.12 -13.74 -1.72
CA CYS A 110 -14.63 -14.29 -0.46
C CYS A 110 -14.89 -13.33 0.70
N ALA A 111 -14.64 -12.03 0.51
CA ALA A 111 -14.90 -11.00 1.52
C ALA A 111 -16.39 -10.87 1.87
N ALA A 112 -17.28 -11.00 0.87
CA ALA A 112 -18.73 -10.95 1.06
C ALA A 112 -19.26 -12.11 1.96
N LYS A 113 -18.52 -13.21 2.09
CA LYS A 113 -18.86 -14.32 3.00
C LYS A 113 -18.60 -14.02 4.47
N GLY A 114 -18.04 -12.88 4.77
CA GLY A 114 -17.80 -12.37 6.12
C GLY A 114 -16.35 -12.52 6.60
N ILE A 115 -15.97 -11.62 7.49
CA ILE A 115 -14.61 -11.47 8.02
C ILE A 115 -14.10 -12.74 8.69
N ASP A 116 -14.98 -13.47 9.38
CA ASP A 116 -14.58 -14.69 10.11
C ASP A 116 -14.04 -15.79 9.19
N LYS A 117 -14.51 -15.86 7.93
CA LYS A 117 -14.06 -16.85 6.95
C LYS A 117 -12.73 -16.48 6.30
N ILE A 118 -12.41 -15.19 6.23
CA ILE A 118 -11.14 -14.72 5.65
C ILE A 118 -10.08 -14.43 6.72
N LYS A 119 -10.42 -14.54 8.01
CA LYS A 119 -9.52 -14.29 9.14
C LYS A 119 -8.21 -15.07 9.04
N ALA A 120 -8.27 -16.34 8.65
CA ALA A 120 -7.09 -17.16 8.48
C ALA A 120 -6.15 -16.60 7.38
N ILE A 121 -6.73 -16.18 6.24
CA ILE A 121 -5.98 -15.61 5.13
C ILE A 121 -5.33 -14.28 5.55
N ASN A 122 -6.09 -13.42 6.24
CA ASN A 122 -5.57 -12.15 6.74
C ASN A 122 -4.44 -12.34 7.76
N ASN A 123 -4.58 -13.31 8.67
CA ASN A 123 -3.53 -13.62 9.65
C ASN A 123 -2.27 -14.15 8.97
N ILE A 124 -2.40 -15.04 8.00
CA ILE A 124 -1.27 -15.55 7.21
C ILE A 124 -0.59 -14.39 6.47
N GLY A 125 -1.36 -13.54 5.79
CA GLY A 125 -0.84 -12.35 5.12
C GLY A 125 -0.08 -11.43 6.08
N GLY A 126 -0.63 -11.15 7.26
CA GLY A 126 0.02 -10.35 8.29
C GLY A 126 1.34 -10.96 8.79
N ILE A 127 1.37 -12.27 9.02
CA ILE A 127 2.59 -12.98 9.43
C ILE A 127 3.66 -12.89 8.33
N PHE A 128 3.29 -13.11 7.06
CA PHE A 128 4.23 -12.98 5.95
C PHE A 128 4.77 -11.55 5.81
N THR A 129 3.92 -10.54 5.93
CA THR A 129 4.34 -9.13 5.89
C THR A 129 5.35 -8.81 6.99
N LEU A 130 5.07 -9.26 8.23
CA LEU A 130 6.01 -9.09 9.35
C LEU A 130 7.31 -9.87 9.13
N ALA A 131 7.23 -11.10 8.65
CA ALA A 131 8.41 -11.91 8.37
C ALA A 131 9.32 -11.27 7.30
N ILE A 132 8.72 -10.71 6.24
CA ILE A 132 9.45 -9.98 5.20
C ILE A 132 10.09 -8.71 5.79
N ALA A 133 9.35 -7.92 6.56
CA ALA A 133 9.87 -6.69 7.17
C ALA A 133 11.05 -6.98 8.13
N ILE A 134 10.91 -8.00 8.98
CA ILE A 134 11.97 -8.46 9.87
C ILE A 134 13.15 -9.00 9.06
N GLY A 135 12.89 -9.81 8.04
CA GLY A 135 13.91 -10.37 7.14
C GLY A 135 14.74 -9.28 6.47
N PHE A 136 14.11 -8.28 5.87
CA PHE A 136 14.82 -7.14 5.28
C PHE A 136 15.62 -6.35 6.32
N THR A 137 15.08 -6.15 7.52
CA THR A 137 15.80 -5.45 8.58
C THR A 137 17.04 -6.24 9.01
N VAL A 138 16.89 -7.53 9.23
CA VAL A 138 18.03 -8.41 9.62
C VAL A 138 19.08 -8.46 8.53
N VAL A 139 18.70 -8.68 7.28
CA VAL A 139 19.64 -8.70 6.14
C VAL A 139 20.34 -7.35 6.00
N SER A 140 19.63 -6.24 6.11
CA SER A 140 20.23 -4.90 6.05
C SER A 140 21.24 -4.67 7.16
N LEU A 141 20.94 -5.10 8.38
CA LEU A 141 21.87 -5.03 9.51
C LEU A 141 23.11 -5.92 9.31
N LEU A 142 22.90 -7.13 8.80
CA LEU A 142 24.02 -8.03 8.49
C LEU A 142 24.95 -7.45 7.42
N VAL A 143 24.38 -6.91 6.33
CA VAL A 143 25.15 -6.25 5.27
C VAL A 143 25.90 -5.04 5.83
N PHE A 144 25.26 -4.23 6.68
CA PHE A 144 25.90 -3.09 7.32
C PHE A 144 27.10 -3.51 8.20
N ILE A 145 26.95 -4.59 8.99
CA ILE A 145 28.03 -5.12 9.84
C ILE A 145 29.16 -5.69 8.98
N LEU A 146 28.81 -6.49 7.96
CA LEU A 146 29.81 -7.10 7.06
C LEU A 146 30.58 -6.05 6.25
N ASN A 147 29.93 -4.95 5.89
CA ASN A 147 30.54 -3.79 5.22
C ASN A 147 31.25 -2.83 6.19
N ARG A 148 31.59 -3.29 7.41
CA ARG A 148 32.27 -2.49 8.42
C ARG A 148 31.59 -1.16 8.75
N GLY A 149 30.25 -1.13 8.74
CA GLY A 149 29.45 0.08 9.01
C GLY A 149 29.36 1.06 7.83
N GLN A 150 29.86 0.69 6.66
CA GLN A 150 29.70 1.52 5.47
C GLN A 150 28.34 1.27 4.82
N LEU A 151 27.60 2.34 4.57
CA LEU A 151 26.36 2.30 3.80
C LEU A 151 26.69 2.29 2.30
N ALA A 152 25.83 1.63 1.50
CA ALA A 152 25.95 1.61 0.05
C ALA A 152 25.91 3.05 -0.54
N GLU A 153 25.10 3.93 0.07
CA GLU A 153 25.10 5.36 -0.20
C GLU A 153 25.33 6.15 1.09
N PRO A 154 26.21 7.16 1.09
CA PRO A 154 26.48 7.95 2.27
C PRO A 154 25.23 8.74 2.66
N VAL A 155 24.87 8.73 3.95
CA VAL A 155 23.79 9.54 4.49
C VAL A 155 24.30 10.98 4.62
N THR A 156 24.04 11.79 3.60
CA THR A 156 24.30 13.23 3.62
C THR A 156 23.00 13.99 3.82
N ALA A 157 23.07 15.21 4.36
CA ALA A 157 21.89 16.06 4.48
C ALA A 157 21.17 16.27 3.13
N GLN A 158 21.94 16.31 2.05
CA GLN A 158 21.41 16.43 0.71
C GLN A 158 20.64 15.18 0.28
N ASN A 159 21.18 13.97 0.50
CA ASN A 159 20.52 12.71 0.13
C ASN A 159 19.31 12.37 1.02
N LEU A 160 19.21 12.99 2.19
CA LEU A 160 18.02 12.87 3.05
C LEU A 160 16.83 13.64 2.48
N VAL A 161 17.08 14.79 1.87
CA VAL A 161 16.02 15.71 1.39
C VAL A 161 15.78 15.57 -0.10
N HIS A 162 16.84 15.39 -0.90
CA HIS A 162 16.78 15.28 -2.35
C HIS A 162 17.10 13.86 -2.82
N SER A 163 16.46 13.45 -3.91
CA SER A 163 16.83 12.22 -4.59
C SER A 163 18.20 12.39 -5.26
N PRO A 164 19.09 11.38 -5.21
CA PRO A 164 20.32 11.39 -6.00
C PRO A 164 20.05 11.36 -7.52
N ASN A 165 18.86 10.90 -7.93
CA ASN A 165 18.45 10.90 -9.33
C ASN A 165 17.84 12.26 -9.72
N PRO A 166 18.43 13.00 -10.68
CA PRO A 166 17.92 14.30 -11.11
C PRO A 166 16.48 14.29 -11.62
N SER A 167 16.03 13.18 -12.19
CA SER A 167 14.65 13.03 -12.70
C SER A 167 13.59 13.14 -11.59
N PHE A 168 13.96 12.88 -10.34
CA PHE A 168 13.06 12.96 -9.17
C PHE A 168 13.25 14.24 -8.35
N GLN A 169 13.98 15.23 -8.85
CA GLN A 169 14.20 16.50 -8.16
C GLN A 169 13.22 17.60 -8.56
N SER A 170 12.36 17.34 -9.57
CA SER A 170 11.33 18.32 -9.96
C SER A 170 10.29 18.50 -8.85
N PRO A 171 9.67 19.69 -8.70
CA PRO A 171 8.62 19.92 -7.71
C PRO A 171 7.46 18.92 -7.82
N ILE A 172 7.08 18.53 -9.05
CA ILE A 172 6.02 17.55 -9.29
C ILE A 172 6.43 16.18 -8.78
N ALA A 173 7.68 15.75 -9.00
CA ALA A 173 8.18 14.47 -8.51
C ALA A 173 8.23 14.43 -6.98
N VAL A 174 8.61 15.53 -6.32
CA VAL A 174 8.61 15.64 -4.86
C VAL A 174 7.18 15.55 -4.31
N ILE A 175 6.23 16.28 -4.91
CA ILE A 175 4.81 16.20 -4.51
C ILE A 175 4.28 14.79 -4.71
N SER A 176 4.55 14.16 -5.85
CA SER A 176 4.13 12.77 -6.13
C SER A 176 4.71 11.79 -5.10
N PHE A 177 5.96 11.98 -4.69
CA PHE A 177 6.60 11.17 -3.67
C PHE A 177 5.97 11.37 -2.29
N ILE A 178 5.63 12.61 -1.91
CA ILE A 178 4.93 12.90 -0.65
C ILE A 178 3.56 12.22 -0.66
N VAL A 179 2.80 12.35 -1.74
CA VAL A 179 1.50 11.68 -1.90
C VAL A 179 1.68 10.16 -1.78
N TYR A 180 2.67 9.58 -2.46
CA TYR A 180 2.97 8.15 -2.35
C TYR A 180 3.33 7.74 -0.91
N ALA A 181 4.13 8.54 -0.22
CA ALA A 181 4.50 8.29 1.17
C ALA A 181 3.29 8.35 2.13
N LEU A 182 2.30 9.21 1.85
CA LEU A 182 1.03 9.24 2.60
C LEU A 182 0.19 7.97 2.39
N PHE A 183 0.28 7.35 1.22
CA PHE A 183 -0.41 6.08 0.92
C PHE A 183 0.35 4.84 1.41
N ALA A 184 1.62 4.96 1.80
CA ALA A 184 2.42 3.83 2.28
C ALA A 184 2.05 3.40 3.72
N TYR A 185 1.22 4.17 4.40
CA TYR A 185 0.69 3.92 5.73
C TYR A 185 -0.82 3.69 5.65
#